data_615729f660d59f1a0f2fb8ad47f07576
#
_entry.id   615729f660d59f1a0f2fb8ad47f07576
#
_cell.length_a   1.000
_cell.length_b   1.000
_cell.length_c   1.000
_cell.angle_alpha   90.00
_cell.angle_beta   90.00
_cell.angle_gamma   90.00
#
_symmetry.space_group_name_H-M   'P 1'
#
loop_
_entity.id
_entity.type
_entity.pdbx_description
1 polymer ?
#
loop_
_entity_poly.entity_id
_entity_poly.type
_entity_poly.pdbx_seq_one_letter_code
_entity_poly.pdbx_strand_id
1 'polypeptide(L)'
;MSGGITFGALFAFISGAPFVFIEFYGVAPEHVGYIFTLNVAGVIAGGWLNSKLVITKGVREMMYAGVWLLLVGAAVLFVLLYTDVWGVWGAILGIMIFTLPLNVINANAAAGALEHFPDNAGTASAVVGSVRYGCGAASGFCVGLLHDGTAMPMGIVVLGCSMLSVLFLSAMVRRDG
;
A
#
# COMPACT_ATOMS: atom_id res chain seq x y z
N MET A 1 -1.58 -12.94 -5.80
CA MET A 1 -0.24 -12.61 -5.28
C MET A 1 0.08 -11.10 -5.33
N SER A 2 -0.33 -10.33 -6.35
CA SER A 2 -0.14 -8.85 -6.35
C SER A 2 -0.72 -8.16 -5.10
N GLY A 3 -1.90 -8.55 -4.63
CA GLY A 3 -2.48 -8.05 -3.40
C GLY A 3 -1.66 -8.31 -2.13
N GLY A 4 -0.86 -9.39 -2.09
CA GLY A 4 0.06 -9.66 -0.98
C GLY A 4 1.23 -8.67 -0.94
N ILE A 5 1.83 -8.41 -2.09
CA ILE A 5 2.96 -7.47 -2.22
C ILE A 5 2.50 -6.03 -1.91
N THR A 6 1.30 -5.66 -2.36
CA THR A 6 0.68 -4.37 -2.02
C THR A 6 0.48 -4.22 -0.52
N PHE A 7 0.14 -5.30 0.17
CA PHE A 7 0.02 -5.31 1.62
C PHE A 7 1.38 -5.12 2.31
N GLY A 8 2.46 -5.61 1.69
CA GLY A 8 3.83 -5.32 2.10
C GLY A 8 4.14 -3.82 2.11
N ALA A 9 3.73 -3.09 1.07
CA ALA A 9 3.90 -1.63 1.02
C ALA A 9 3.14 -0.90 2.15
N LEU A 10 1.92 -1.35 2.49
CA LEU A 10 1.16 -0.82 3.62
C LEU A 10 1.89 -1.06 4.94
N PHE A 11 2.41 -2.27 5.17
CA PHE A 11 3.13 -2.59 6.41
C PHE A 11 4.47 -1.88 6.51
N ALA A 12 5.17 -1.65 5.39
CA ALA A 12 6.35 -0.81 5.36
C ALA A 12 6.05 0.61 5.85
N PHE A 13 4.91 1.19 5.42
CA PHE A 13 4.43 2.47 5.93
C PHE A 13 4.11 2.39 7.43
N ILE A 14 3.30 1.41 7.87
CA ILE A 14 2.89 1.29 9.28
C ILE A 14 4.12 1.13 10.19
N SER A 15 5.09 0.31 9.80
CA SER A 15 6.31 0.08 10.57
C SER A 15 7.26 1.28 10.55
N GLY A 16 7.32 2.00 9.42
CA GLY A 16 8.19 3.17 9.25
C GLY A 16 7.62 4.45 9.83
N ALA A 17 6.29 4.56 9.97
CA ALA A 17 5.63 5.78 10.41
C ALA A 17 6.13 6.33 11.76
N PRO A 18 6.33 5.51 12.82
CA PRO A 18 6.90 6.02 14.07
C PRO A 18 8.29 6.63 13.89
N PHE A 19 9.16 5.98 13.12
CA PHE A 19 10.51 6.48 12.86
C PHE A 19 10.47 7.81 12.09
N VAL A 20 9.63 7.90 11.07
CA VAL A 20 9.52 9.12 10.26
C VAL A 20 8.88 10.26 11.05
N PHE A 21 7.75 10.01 11.71
CA PHE A 21 7.03 11.12 12.36
C PHE A 21 7.59 11.49 13.71
N ILE A 22 7.98 10.53 14.56
CA ILE A 22 8.45 10.80 15.91
C ILE A 22 9.95 11.13 15.90
N GLU A 23 10.78 10.27 15.31
CA GLU A 23 12.23 10.41 15.40
C GLU A 23 12.76 11.44 14.41
N PHE A 24 12.32 11.41 13.14
CA PHE A 24 12.85 12.30 12.10
C PHE A 24 12.19 13.68 12.13
N TYR A 25 10.84 13.75 12.19
CA TYR A 25 10.12 15.04 12.20
C TYR A 25 9.84 15.59 13.62
N GLY A 26 10.12 14.85 14.68
CA GLY A 26 9.91 15.32 16.06
C GLY A 26 8.43 15.52 16.43
N VAL A 27 7.50 14.85 15.74
CA VAL A 27 6.07 14.92 16.05
C VAL A 27 5.81 14.23 17.39
N ALA A 28 5.09 14.90 18.28
CA ALA A 28 4.74 14.31 19.56
C ALA A 28 3.90 13.03 19.35
N PRO A 29 4.18 11.93 20.08
CA PRO A 29 3.53 10.62 19.89
C PRO A 29 1.99 10.71 19.91
N GLU A 30 1.42 11.59 20.73
CA GLU A 30 -0.02 11.83 20.82
C GLU A 30 -0.62 12.37 19.51
N HIS A 31 0.15 13.05 18.67
CA HIS A 31 -0.31 13.61 17.41
C HIS A 31 -0.23 12.62 16.24
N VAL A 32 0.58 11.58 16.37
CA VAL A 32 0.72 10.55 15.32
C VAL A 32 -0.62 9.86 15.01
N GLY A 33 -1.47 9.68 16.03
CA GLY A 33 -2.82 9.16 15.88
C GLY A 33 -3.70 9.98 14.91
N TYR A 34 -3.56 11.30 14.90
CA TYR A 34 -4.29 12.17 13.96
C TYR A 34 -3.83 11.97 12.53
N ILE A 35 -2.53 11.74 12.32
CA ILE A 35 -1.96 11.43 10.98
C ILE A 35 -2.53 10.12 10.45
N PHE A 36 -2.59 9.08 11.29
CA PHE A 36 -3.24 7.81 10.92
C PHE A 36 -4.73 7.99 10.64
N THR A 37 -5.43 8.83 11.40
CA THR A 37 -6.86 9.11 11.17
C THR A 37 -7.09 9.78 9.81
N LEU A 38 -6.28 10.76 9.44
CA LEU A 38 -6.32 11.38 8.10
C LEU A 38 -6.06 10.36 7.00
N ASN A 39 -5.11 9.46 7.23
CA ASN A 39 -4.80 8.39 6.30
C ASN A 39 -5.99 7.44 6.09
N VAL A 40 -6.66 7.03 7.17
CA VAL A 40 -7.86 6.19 7.10
C VAL A 40 -8.97 6.86 6.30
N ALA A 41 -9.14 8.18 6.42
CA ALA A 41 -10.11 8.92 5.60
C ALA A 41 -9.81 8.80 4.10
N GLY A 42 -8.52 8.87 3.70
CA GLY A 42 -8.08 8.62 2.31
C GLY A 42 -8.42 7.21 1.83
N VAL A 43 -8.16 6.20 2.67
CA VAL A 43 -8.48 4.78 2.36
C VAL A 43 -9.99 4.57 2.20
N ILE A 44 -10.82 5.20 3.05
CA ILE A 44 -12.29 5.16 2.94
C ILE A 44 -12.75 5.81 1.65
N ALA A 45 -12.23 6.99 1.31
CA ALA A 45 -12.54 7.68 0.07
C ALA A 45 -12.20 6.84 -1.17
N GLY A 46 -11.02 6.18 -1.16
CA GLY A 46 -10.62 5.23 -2.21
C GLY A 46 -11.58 4.05 -2.35
N GLY A 47 -12.01 3.46 -1.23
CA GLY A 47 -12.99 2.37 -1.20
C GLY A 47 -14.37 2.80 -1.73
N TRP A 48 -14.84 3.97 -1.36
CA TRP A 48 -16.10 4.53 -1.87
C TRP A 48 -16.04 4.78 -3.37
N LEU A 49 -14.94 5.34 -3.86
CA LEU A 49 -14.74 5.53 -5.30
C LEU A 49 -14.71 4.20 -6.05
N ASN A 50 -13.99 3.19 -5.49
CA ASN A 50 -13.96 1.85 -6.06
C ASN A 50 -15.35 1.23 -6.16
N SER A 51 -16.18 1.33 -5.12
CA SER A 51 -17.53 0.74 -5.13
C SER A 51 -18.42 1.27 -6.26
N LYS A 52 -18.22 2.51 -6.68
CA LYS A 52 -18.94 3.11 -7.80
C LYS A 52 -18.35 2.73 -9.16
N LEU A 53 -17.03 2.69 -9.27
CA LEU A 53 -16.34 2.47 -10.55
C LEU A 53 -16.24 1.00 -10.92
N VAL A 54 -16.16 0.08 -9.96
CA VAL A 54 -16.02 -1.36 -10.23
C VAL A 54 -17.22 -1.95 -10.98
N ILE A 55 -18.42 -1.38 -10.75
CA ILE A 55 -19.66 -1.80 -11.42
C ILE A 55 -19.60 -1.54 -12.93
N THR A 56 -18.94 -0.47 -13.34
CA THR A 56 -18.88 -0.05 -14.76
C THR A 56 -17.60 -0.53 -15.44
N LYS A 57 -16.49 -0.61 -14.70
CA LYS A 57 -15.16 -0.93 -15.26
C LYS A 57 -14.74 -2.38 -15.04
N GLY A 58 -15.34 -3.05 -14.07
CA GLY A 58 -14.98 -4.42 -13.70
C GLY A 58 -13.76 -4.52 -12.77
N VAL A 59 -13.66 -5.67 -12.10
CA VAL A 59 -12.62 -5.95 -11.09
C VAL A 59 -11.21 -5.87 -11.69
N ARG A 60 -11.02 -6.42 -12.89
CA ARG A 60 -9.71 -6.49 -13.55
C ARG A 60 -9.14 -5.11 -13.86
N GLU A 61 -9.92 -4.24 -14.49
CA GLU A 61 -9.48 -2.87 -14.81
C GLU A 61 -9.23 -2.04 -13.57
N MET A 62 -10.07 -2.20 -12.54
CA MET A 62 -9.87 -1.50 -11.26
C MET A 62 -8.60 -1.96 -10.53
N MET A 63 -8.24 -3.25 -10.61
CA MET A 63 -6.95 -3.73 -10.11
C MET A 63 -5.77 -3.09 -10.84
N TYR A 64 -5.82 -3.02 -12.18
CA TYR A 64 -4.76 -2.38 -12.97
C TYR A 64 -4.60 -0.92 -12.60
N ALA A 65 -5.69 -0.17 -12.64
CA ALA A 65 -5.68 1.24 -12.29
C ALA A 65 -5.16 1.46 -10.85
N GLY A 66 -5.59 0.63 -9.91
CA GLY A 66 -5.16 0.69 -8.51
C GLY A 66 -3.66 0.47 -8.34
N VAL A 67 -3.09 -0.57 -8.99
CA VAL A 67 -1.65 -0.90 -8.86
C VAL A 67 -0.77 0.18 -9.50
N TRP A 68 -1.16 0.74 -10.64
CA TRP A 68 -0.44 1.87 -11.24
C TRP A 68 -0.54 3.14 -10.39
N LEU A 69 -1.72 3.44 -9.86
CA LEU A 69 -1.90 4.58 -8.96
C LEU A 69 -1.10 4.41 -7.66
N LEU A 70 -0.97 3.17 -7.16
CA LEU A 70 -0.12 2.85 -6.03
C LEU A 70 1.35 3.18 -6.30
N LEU A 71 1.87 2.78 -7.48
CA LEU A 71 3.24 3.08 -7.87
C LEU A 71 3.48 4.59 -7.98
N VAL A 72 2.54 5.32 -8.60
CA VAL A 72 2.62 6.79 -8.69
C VAL A 72 2.60 7.42 -7.30
N GLY A 73 1.69 6.98 -6.43
CA GLY A 73 1.62 7.46 -5.04
C GLY A 73 2.88 7.16 -4.24
N ALA A 74 3.46 5.96 -4.41
CA ALA A 74 4.72 5.59 -3.77
C ALA A 74 5.90 6.42 -4.29
N ALA A 75 5.94 6.71 -5.59
CA ALA A 75 6.97 7.58 -6.18
C ALA A 75 6.84 9.03 -5.67
N VAL A 76 5.62 9.56 -5.59
CA VAL A 76 5.36 10.89 -5.01
C VAL A 76 5.79 10.93 -3.55
N LEU A 77 5.42 9.93 -2.75
CA LEU A 77 5.85 9.83 -1.35
C LEU A 77 7.39 9.81 -1.26
N PHE A 78 8.04 8.97 -2.04
CA PHE A 78 9.50 8.89 -2.05
C PHE A 78 10.16 10.24 -2.39
N VAL A 79 9.67 10.93 -3.42
CA VAL A 79 10.21 12.24 -3.82
C VAL A 79 9.99 13.28 -2.71
N LEU A 80 8.82 13.30 -2.09
CA LEU A 80 8.53 14.24 -0.99
C LEU A 80 9.40 13.98 0.25
N LEU A 81 9.67 12.73 0.58
CA LEU A 81 10.59 12.36 1.66
C LEU A 81 12.04 12.67 1.31
N TYR A 82 12.45 12.44 0.05
CA TYR A 82 13.82 12.69 -0.40
C TYR A 82 14.16 14.18 -0.46
N THR A 83 13.24 14.98 -0.98
CA THR A 83 13.45 16.43 -1.14
C THR A 83 13.12 17.23 0.13
N ASP A 84 12.44 16.59 1.10
CA ASP A 84 11.92 17.18 2.33
C ASP A 84 11.12 18.48 2.09
N VAL A 85 10.55 18.62 0.89
CA VAL A 85 9.69 19.75 0.55
C VAL A 85 8.43 19.69 1.41
N TRP A 86 8.15 20.78 2.11
CA TRP A 86 7.07 20.93 3.08
C TRP A 86 7.22 20.10 4.38
N GLY A 87 8.36 19.45 4.63
CA GLY A 87 8.62 18.72 5.86
C GLY A 87 7.55 17.68 6.18
N VAL A 88 7.06 17.66 7.42
CA VAL A 88 6.02 16.71 7.88
C VAL A 88 4.74 16.75 7.03
N TRP A 89 4.33 17.90 6.51
CA TRP A 89 3.14 18.04 5.68
C TRP A 89 3.32 17.38 4.31
N GLY A 90 4.53 17.44 3.75
CA GLY A 90 4.89 16.71 2.55
C GLY A 90 4.79 15.19 2.74
N ALA A 91 5.30 14.69 3.87
CA ALA A 91 5.20 13.29 4.23
C ALA A 91 3.72 12.84 4.37
N ILE A 92 2.89 13.62 5.09
CA ILE A 92 1.46 13.34 5.26
C ILE A 92 0.75 13.29 3.90
N LEU A 93 0.97 14.29 3.04
CA LEU A 93 0.37 14.33 1.70
C LEU A 93 0.78 13.13 0.85
N GLY A 94 2.08 12.80 0.84
CA GLY A 94 2.60 11.65 0.11
C GLY A 94 1.97 10.33 0.56
N ILE A 95 1.83 10.14 1.87
CA ILE A 95 1.18 8.96 2.44
C ILE A 95 -0.30 8.90 2.06
N MET A 96 -1.03 10.00 2.11
CA MET A 96 -2.44 10.04 1.70
C MET A 96 -2.62 9.63 0.24
N ILE A 97 -1.77 10.13 -0.67
CA ILE A 97 -1.81 9.77 -2.09
C ILE A 97 -1.48 8.29 -2.28
N PHE A 98 -0.46 7.79 -1.59
CA PHE A 98 -0.01 6.40 -1.64
C PHE A 98 -1.09 5.42 -1.13
N THR A 99 -1.79 5.76 -0.06
CA THR A 99 -2.73 4.82 0.59
C THR A 99 -4.12 4.79 -0.05
N LEU A 100 -4.51 5.82 -0.79
CA LEU A 100 -5.80 5.91 -1.47
C LEU A 100 -6.11 4.66 -2.35
N PRO A 101 -5.21 4.14 -3.20
CA PRO A 101 -5.47 2.95 -4.01
C PRO A 101 -5.40 1.63 -3.25
N LEU A 102 -4.90 1.58 -2.03
CA LEU A 102 -4.73 0.34 -1.28
C LEU A 102 -6.03 -0.44 -1.10
N ASN A 103 -7.11 0.26 -0.74
CA ASN A 103 -8.42 -0.38 -0.55
C ASN A 103 -9.00 -0.87 -1.87
N VAL A 104 -8.80 -0.12 -2.97
CA VAL A 104 -9.18 -0.53 -4.32
C VAL A 104 -8.53 -1.88 -4.67
N ILE A 105 -7.22 -1.99 -4.48
CA ILE A 105 -6.47 -3.22 -4.80
C ILE A 105 -6.89 -4.36 -3.87
N ASN A 106 -6.99 -4.10 -2.56
CA ASN A 106 -7.32 -5.15 -1.59
C ASN A 106 -8.72 -5.73 -1.79
N ALA A 107 -9.73 -4.88 -2.03
CA ALA A 107 -11.10 -5.31 -2.28
C ALA A 107 -11.21 -6.15 -3.56
N ASN A 108 -10.62 -5.65 -4.66
CA ASN A 108 -10.69 -6.33 -5.95
C ASN A 108 -9.83 -7.61 -5.98
N ALA A 109 -8.67 -7.65 -5.29
CA ALA A 109 -7.87 -8.87 -5.16
C ALA A 109 -8.57 -9.94 -4.34
N ALA A 110 -9.30 -9.56 -3.30
CA ALA A 110 -10.10 -10.50 -2.51
C ALA A 110 -11.27 -11.04 -3.32
N ALA A 111 -12.01 -10.19 -4.02
CA ALA A 111 -13.12 -10.59 -4.90
C ALA A 111 -12.64 -11.58 -5.97
N GLY A 112 -11.57 -11.26 -6.69
CA GLY A 112 -11.03 -12.14 -7.72
C GLY A 112 -10.50 -13.47 -7.20
N ALA A 113 -9.95 -13.52 -5.99
CA ALA A 113 -9.51 -14.78 -5.38
C ALA A 113 -10.68 -15.70 -5.03
N LEU A 114 -11.76 -15.15 -4.49
CA LEU A 114 -12.95 -15.90 -4.09
C LEU A 114 -13.76 -16.40 -5.30
N GLU A 115 -13.77 -15.65 -6.39
CA GLU A 115 -14.45 -16.05 -7.64
C GLU A 115 -13.89 -17.35 -8.23
N HIS A 116 -12.59 -17.61 -8.06
CA HIS A 116 -11.92 -18.80 -8.58
C HIS A 116 -12.05 -20.04 -7.67
N PHE A 117 -12.45 -19.88 -6.41
CA PHE A 117 -12.55 -20.97 -5.42
C PHE A 117 -13.87 -20.93 -4.62
N PRO A 118 -15.04 -21.03 -5.28
CA PRO A 118 -16.33 -20.90 -4.60
C PRO A 118 -16.55 -21.98 -3.51
N ASP A 119 -16.11 -23.22 -3.78
CA ASP A 119 -16.30 -24.36 -2.86
C ASP A 119 -15.32 -24.38 -1.68
N ASN A 120 -14.22 -23.65 -1.78
CA ASN A 120 -13.14 -23.60 -0.78
C ASN A 120 -12.80 -22.17 -0.33
N ALA A 121 -13.79 -21.29 -0.27
CA ALA A 121 -13.60 -19.87 0.03
C ALA A 121 -12.86 -19.61 1.37
N GLY A 122 -13.09 -20.44 2.38
CA GLY A 122 -12.39 -20.35 3.67
C GLY A 122 -10.89 -20.61 3.55
N THR A 123 -10.51 -21.70 2.85
CA THR A 123 -9.11 -22.06 2.63
C THR A 123 -8.42 -21.03 1.73
N ALA A 124 -9.08 -20.58 0.66
CA ALA A 124 -8.56 -19.54 -0.22
C ALA A 124 -8.30 -18.23 0.55
N SER A 125 -9.22 -17.81 1.40
CA SER A 125 -9.07 -16.63 2.25
C SER A 125 -7.91 -16.77 3.24
N ALA A 126 -7.73 -17.95 3.85
CA ALA A 126 -6.63 -18.23 4.77
C ALA A 126 -5.27 -18.14 4.07
N VAL A 127 -5.13 -18.71 2.88
CA VAL A 127 -3.89 -18.65 2.07
C VAL A 127 -3.60 -17.21 1.65
N VAL A 128 -4.59 -16.48 1.14
CA VAL A 128 -4.44 -15.07 0.77
C VAL A 128 -4.03 -14.23 1.97
N GLY A 129 -4.65 -14.46 3.13
CA GLY A 129 -4.29 -13.78 4.39
C GLY A 129 -2.85 -14.07 4.81
N SER A 130 -2.44 -15.34 4.80
CA SER A 130 -1.08 -15.74 5.16
C SER A 130 -0.02 -15.10 4.27
N VAL A 131 -0.25 -15.06 2.96
CA VAL A 131 0.65 -14.39 2.01
C VAL A 131 0.70 -12.88 2.28
N ARG A 132 -0.45 -12.24 2.52
CA ARG A 132 -0.51 -10.80 2.83
C ARG A 132 0.29 -10.44 4.07
N TYR A 133 0.02 -11.13 5.18
CA TYR A 133 0.72 -10.86 6.45
C TYR A 133 2.19 -11.26 6.40
N GLY A 134 2.54 -12.34 5.67
CA GLY A 134 3.93 -12.72 5.43
C GLY A 134 4.71 -11.65 4.67
N CYS A 135 4.16 -11.12 3.57
CA CYS A 135 4.75 -9.99 2.85
C CYS A 135 4.82 -8.73 3.73
N GLY A 136 3.78 -8.49 4.54
CA GLY A 136 3.76 -7.38 5.50
C GLY A 136 4.88 -7.48 6.53
N ALA A 137 5.04 -8.63 7.18
CA ALA A 137 6.09 -8.86 8.16
C ALA A 137 7.49 -8.70 7.55
N ALA A 138 7.72 -9.26 6.35
CA ALA A 138 8.98 -9.11 5.64
C ALA A 138 9.30 -7.65 5.31
N SER A 139 8.31 -6.89 4.84
CA SER A 139 8.50 -5.47 4.52
C SER A 139 8.75 -4.61 5.75
N GLY A 140 8.00 -4.84 6.84
CA GLY A 140 8.24 -4.17 8.12
C GLY A 140 9.63 -4.47 8.68
N PHE A 141 10.08 -5.73 8.60
CA PHE A 141 11.42 -6.13 8.98
C PHE A 141 12.50 -5.43 8.14
N CYS A 142 12.30 -5.33 6.82
CA CYS A 142 13.22 -4.58 5.95
C CYS A 142 13.32 -3.11 6.34
N VAL A 143 12.20 -2.44 6.66
CA VAL A 143 12.24 -1.05 7.14
C VAL A 143 13.06 -0.92 8.42
N GLY A 144 12.85 -1.83 9.38
CA GLY A 144 13.62 -1.84 10.62
C GLY A 144 15.11 -2.09 10.41
N LEU A 145 15.48 -3.02 9.52
CA LEU A 145 16.90 -3.31 9.19
C LEU A 145 17.60 -2.14 8.49
N LEU A 146 16.88 -1.42 7.64
CA LEU A 146 17.41 -0.29 6.88
C LEU A 146 17.37 1.01 7.66
N HIS A 147 16.83 0.99 8.89
CA HIS A 147 16.65 2.20 9.69
C HIS A 147 18.00 2.89 9.96
N ASP A 148 18.11 4.13 9.54
CA ASP A 148 19.32 4.97 9.62
C ASP A 148 19.07 6.35 10.27
N GLY A 149 17.92 6.51 10.92
CA GLY A 149 17.49 7.78 11.51
C GLY A 149 16.88 8.78 10.51
N THR A 150 16.69 8.36 9.25
CA THR A 150 16.04 9.17 8.20
C THR A 150 14.67 8.62 7.80
N ALA A 151 13.93 9.37 6.99
CA ALA A 151 12.66 8.91 6.41
C ALA A 151 12.84 7.98 5.20
N MET A 152 14.07 7.85 4.67
CA MET A 152 14.37 7.14 3.43
C MET A 152 14.07 5.64 3.46
N PRO A 153 14.40 4.87 4.51
CA PRO A 153 14.12 3.44 4.56
C PRO A 153 12.66 3.10 4.29
N MET A 154 11.73 3.84 4.89
CA MET A 154 10.31 3.68 4.65
C MET A 154 9.95 3.94 3.18
N GLY A 155 10.43 5.06 2.61
CA GLY A 155 10.18 5.44 1.22
C GLY A 155 10.70 4.41 0.22
N ILE A 156 11.92 3.90 0.42
CA ILE A 156 12.56 2.89 -0.43
C ILE A 156 11.77 1.58 -0.41
N VAL A 157 11.40 1.07 0.77
CA VAL A 157 10.68 -0.20 0.88
C VAL A 157 9.26 -0.08 0.31
N VAL A 158 8.56 1.04 0.56
CA VAL A 158 7.24 1.32 -0.02
C VAL A 158 7.31 1.36 -1.55
N LEU A 159 8.28 2.07 -2.11
CA LEU A 159 8.48 2.16 -3.56
C LEU A 159 8.85 0.79 -4.15
N GLY A 160 9.77 0.06 -3.53
CA GLY A 160 10.19 -1.27 -3.96
C GLY A 160 9.03 -2.28 -3.99
N CYS A 161 8.22 -2.33 -2.95
CA CYS A 161 7.02 -3.17 -2.92
C CYS A 161 6.00 -2.76 -4.00
N SER A 162 5.83 -1.46 -4.25
CA SER A 162 4.93 -0.97 -5.29
C SER A 162 5.41 -1.34 -6.70
N MET A 163 6.70 -1.23 -6.97
CA MET A 163 7.32 -1.70 -8.21
C MET A 163 7.14 -3.20 -8.41
N LEU A 164 7.40 -4.00 -7.39
CA LEU A 164 7.21 -5.45 -7.44
C LEU A 164 5.75 -5.83 -7.70
N SER A 165 4.79 -5.07 -7.14
CA SER A 165 3.36 -5.28 -7.39
C SER A 165 3.00 -5.06 -8.85
N VAL A 166 3.52 -4.00 -9.49
CA VAL A 166 3.33 -3.72 -10.92
C VAL A 166 3.97 -4.80 -11.79
N LEU A 167 5.23 -5.18 -11.51
CA LEU A 167 5.93 -6.21 -12.25
C LEU A 167 5.19 -7.55 -12.20
N PHE A 168 4.72 -7.93 -11.02
CA PHE A 168 3.97 -9.17 -10.84
C PHE A 168 2.64 -9.15 -11.61
N LEU A 169 1.91 -8.05 -11.55
CA LEU A 169 0.66 -7.89 -12.29
C LEU A 169 0.89 -7.94 -13.80
N SER A 170 1.91 -7.23 -14.30
CA SER A 170 2.25 -7.23 -15.74
C SER A 170 2.71 -8.60 -16.25
N ALA A 171 3.40 -9.39 -15.41
CA ALA A 171 3.81 -10.74 -15.75
C ALA A 171 2.61 -11.71 -15.86
N MET A 172 1.60 -11.54 -15.00
CA MET A 172 0.37 -12.33 -15.08
C MET A 172 -0.41 -12.07 -16.37
N VAL A 173 -0.51 -10.79 -16.76
CA VAL A 173 -1.24 -10.42 -18.00
C VAL A 173 -0.62 -11.02 -19.24
N ARG A 174 0.70 -11.08 -19.31
CA ARG A 174 1.41 -11.69 -20.45
C ARG A 174 1.22 -13.20 -20.57
N ARG A 175 0.77 -13.86 -19.50
CA ARG A 175 0.50 -15.30 -19.49
C ARG A 175 -0.92 -15.65 -19.95
N ASP A 176 -1.84 -14.72 -19.78
CA ASP A 176 -3.27 -14.92 -20.07
C ASP A 176 -3.67 -14.43 -21.49
N GLY A 177 -2.75 -13.81 -22.23
CA GLY A 177 -2.91 -13.38 -23.63
C GLY A 177 -2.02 -14.15 -24.57
#